data_48e7d5f7adeb6e27ec5b1d1d2d777064
#
_entry.id   48e7d5f7adeb6e27ec5b1d1d2d777064
#
_cell.length_a   1.000
_cell.length_b   1.000
_cell.length_c   1.000
_cell.angle_alpha   90.00
_cell.angle_beta   90.00
_cell.angle_gamma   90.00
#
_symmetry.space_group_name_H-M   'P 1'
#
loop_
_entity.id
_entity.type
_entity.pdbx_description
1 polymer ?
#
loop_
_entity_poly.entity_id
_entity_poly.type
_entity_poly.pdbx_seq_one_letter_code
_entity_poly.pdbx_strand_id
1 'polypeptide(L)'
;MRKFYLFFVLLMVATGFMFAEGTKEAVKDTLVYATTEKITDMDPANAYDFHTWELFRNIGKGLIAYKPGTADLVPGLATSWEANSTGDAYTFKLREGVKFSDGTPFTAQTVKWSIDRVMKLEGDPSWLVTDFVKSVDVVDNYTVRFNLHQPVGYFPALAASVPYFPMNPNAYPEDRFVKDPSELKGGELSALGPYKIVSFKRDEEIVLEANTEYYGQAPKINRIVIRYYADATTMRLALERGEVDLVYKTLNPSDIADLSKNPNFNTYEVPSSYIRYLCFECSESVFKDARLRRAVAALIDRKPLIDRVFLGQMEPLYSMIPRGMIYHTDAFKTELGDGNVELANRLLAEAGYSESNPLEFELWYTPSHYGDTEVNMAEVLKAQFEKSKAVRVTLKSAEWATYIANMDTKQMVSFLLGWYPDYMDPDNYTAAFAGTAGSKGLGIYFSDPEWDALFRKEQGSTDPKEREQVFKDLQMMWTKEVPTAPIFQGKLFIFTQKNVTGVKVGTPMVLHYNTLDFTD
;
A
#
# COMPACT_ATOMS: atom_id res chain seq x y z
N MET A 1 -14.92 -51.99 68.70
CA MET A 1 -13.96 -51.87 69.78
C MET A 1 -12.81 -50.98 69.42
N ARG A 2 -12.49 -50.03 70.31
CA ARG A 2 -11.33 -49.15 70.45
C ARG A 2 -11.24 -48.00 69.46
N LYS A 3 -11.64 -46.81 69.92
CA LYS A 3 -11.06 -45.75 70.79
C LYS A 3 -9.96 -44.96 70.12
N PHE A 4 -10.26 -43.69 69.80
CA PHE A 4 -9.80 -42.41 70.39
C PHE A 4 -8.31 -42.10 70.18
N TYR A 5 -7.97 -40.93 69.61
CA TYR A 5 -7.51 -39.77 70.36
C TYR A 5 -7.53 -38.48 69.48
N LEU A 6 -8.21 -37.51 70.02
CA LEU A 6 -8.17 -36.06 69.63
C LEU A 6 -6.83 -35.51 70.13
N PHE A 7 -6.12 -34.77 69.27
CA PHE A 7 -5.08 -33.82 69.68
C PHE A 7 -5.37 -32.45 69.14
N PHE A 8 -5.81 -31.53 70.02
CA PHE A 8 -5.86 -30.11 69.85
C PHE A 8 -4.41 -29.57 69.98
N VAL A 9 -3.90 -28.90 68.96
CA VAL A 9 -2.76 -28.02 69.12
C VAL A 9 -3.16 -26.61 68.79
N LEU A 10 -3.23 -25.82 69.80
CA LEU A 10 -3.38 -24.36 69.79
C LEU A 10 -2.11 -23.77 69.21
N LEU A 11 -2.16 -23.09 68.09
CA LEU A 11 -1.01 -22.33 67.62
C LEU A 11 -1.40 -20.84 67.56
N MET A 12 -0.65 -20.05 68.29
CA MET A 12 -0.79 -18.60 68.47
C MET A 12 -0.76 -17.85 67.13
N VAL A 13 -1.73 -16.94 67.01
CA VAL A 13 -1.76 -15.90 65.99
C VAL A 13 -0.64 -14.90 66.26
N ALA A 14 0.46 -14.97 65.54
CA ALA A 14 1.40 -13.88 65.40
C ALA A 14 0.94 -13.02 64.23
N THR A 15 0.33 -11.89 64.49
CA THR A 15 0.01 -10.82 63.51
C THR A 15 1.31 -10.20 63.07
N GLY A 16 1.92 -10.76 62.00
CA GLY A 16 2.90 -10.06 61.22
C GLY A 16 2.19 -9.10 60.24
N PHE A 17 2.29 -7.82 60.46
CA PHE A 17 2.03 -6.82 59.43
C PHE A 17 3.06 -7.04 58.29
N MET A 18 2.68 -7.80 57.26
CA MET A 18 3.37 -7.71 55.99
C MET A 18 2.98 -6.37 55.35
N PHE A 19 3.89 -5.45 55.31
CA PHE A 19 3.82 -4.35 54.37
C PHE A 19 3.76 -4.99 52.98
N ALA A 20 2.61 -4.87 52.31
CA ALA A 20 2.53 -5.09 50.88
C ALA A 20 3.40 -4.00 50.23
N GLU A 21 4.64 -4.33 49.91
CA GLU A 21 5.35 -3.59 48.88
C GLU A 21 4.45 -3.64 47.64
N GLY A 22 3.95 -2.49 47.22
CA GLY A 22 3.20 -2.35 45.98
C GLY A 22 4.06 -2.95 44.86
N THR A 23 3.63 -4.10 44.36
CA THR A 23 4.16 -4.61 43.09
C THR A 23 3.92 -3.48 42.07
N LYS A 24 4.99 -2.79 41.66
CA LYS A 24 4.91 -1.96 40.45
C LYS A 24 4.29 -2.87 39.38
N GLU A 25 3.10 -2.50 38.90
CA GLU A 25 2.58 -3.16 37.72
C GLU A 25 3.69 -3.20 36.68
N ALA A 26 4.00 -4.38 36.17
CA ALA A 26 5.01 -4.52 35.13
C ALA A 26 4.56 -3.66 33.95
N VAL A 27 5.39 -2.69 33.60
CA VAL A 27 5.11 -1.81 32.44
C VAL A 27 4.88 -2.72 31.24
N LYS A 28 3.73 -2.58 30.58
CA LYS A 28 3.40 -3.34 29.38
C LYS A 28 4.42 -2.99 28.30
N ASP A 29 5.22 -3.97 27.89
CA ASP A 29 6.30 -3.82 26.90
C ASP A 29 6.01 -4.52 25.55
N THR A 30 4.86 -5.20 25.47
CA THR A 30 4.42 -5.98 24.32
C THR A 30 3.12 -5.43 23.77
N LEU A 31 3.11 -5.10 22.48
CA LEU A 31 1.92 -4.68 21.74
C LEU A 31 1.45 -5.80 20.80
N VAL A 32 0.16 -6.08 20.83
CA VAL A 32 -0.48 -7.06 19.93
C VAL A 32 -1.23 -6.31 18.82
N TYR A 33 -0.72 -6.41 17.61
CA TYR A 33 -1.34 -5.92 16.38
C TYR A 33 -2.08 -7.05 15.68
N ALA A 34 -3.35 -6.85 15.36
CA ALA A 34 -4.19 -7.84 14.68
C ALA A 34 -4.49 -7.43 13.23
N THR A 35 -4.44 -8.40 12.33
CA THR A 35 -4.76 -8.22 10.90
C THR A 35 -5.35 -9.50 10.31
N THR A 36 -6.08 -9.36 9.18
CA THR A 36 -6.49 -10.51 8.34
C THR A 36 -5.63 -10.64 7.08
N GLU A 37 -4.75 -9.66 6.81
CA GLU A 37 -3.79 -9.74 5.71
C GLU A 37 -2.74 -10.83 5.98
N LYS A 38 -2.16 -11.38 4.91
CA LYS A 38 -1.19 -12.48 5.00
C LYS A 38 0.18 -12.07 4.48
N ILE A 39 1.23 -12.71 5.01
CA ILE A 39 2.59 -12.58 4.47
C ILE A 39 2.73 -13.54 3.30
N THR A 40 3.28 -13.05 2.19
CA THR A 40 3.61 -13.87 1.02
C THR A 40 5.00 -14.50 1.15
N ASP A 41 6.02 -13.80 0.72
CA ASP A 41 7.41 -14.26 0.73
C ASP A 41 8.28 -13.44 1.68
N MET A 42 9.20 -14.08 2.38
CA MET A 42 10.15 -13.39 3.25
C MET A 42 11.43 -12.97 2.49
N ASP A 43 11.23 -12.49 1.27
CA ASP A 43 12.28 -12.06 0.36
C ASP A 43 11.92 -10.74 -0.35
N PRO A 44 12.67 -9.64 -0.11
CA PRO A 44 12.45 -8.38 -0.81
C PRO A 44 12.50 -8.47 -2.33
N ALA A 45 13.19 -9.49 -2.88
CA ALA A 45 13.29 -9.70 -4.32
C ALA A 45 12.03 -10.35 -4.93
N ASN A 46 11.10 -10.90 -4.13
CA ASN A 46 9.88 -11.56 -4.62
C ASN A 46 8.60 -11.12 -3.94
N ALA A 47 8.66 -10.62 -2.71
CA ALA A 47 7.47 -10.14 -2.00
C ALA A 47 6.83 -8.96 -2.74
N TYR A 48 5.55 -9.08 -3.11
CA TYR A 48 4.82 -8.04 -3.81
C TYR A 48 3.41 -7.89 -3.28
N ASP A 49 3.32 -7.52 -2.00
CA ASP A 49 2.09 -7.17 -1.32
C ASP A 49 2.36 -6.15 -0.20
N PHE A 50 1.32 -5.37 0.15
CA PHE A 50 1.46 -4.25 1.08
C PHE A 50 1.76 -4.66 2.51
N HIS A 51 1.22 -5.79 2.98
CA HIS A 51 1.43 -6.22 4.36
C HIS A 51 2.86 -6.73 4.57
N THR A 52 3.37 -7.53 3.64
CA THR A 52 4.77 -7.98 3.66
C THR A 52 5.73 -6.79 3.53
N TRP A 53 5.40 -5.81 2.66
CA TRP A 53 6.20 -4.59 2.53
C TRP A 53 6.16 -3.73 3.79
N GLU A 54 5.02 -3.62 4.49
CA GLU A 54 4.95 -2.95 5.79
C GLU A 54 5.86 -3.64 6.81
N LEU A 55 5.84 -4.98 6.87
CA LEU A 55 6.74 -5.74 7.73
C LEU A 55 8.21 -5.43 7.39
N PHE A 56 8.61 -5.51 6.10
CA PHE A 56 9.98 -5.19 5.69
C PHE A 56 10.42 -3.77 6.05
N ARG A 57 9.52 -2.78 5.98
CA ARG A 57 9.84 -1.40 6.41
C ARG A 57 10.07 -1.26 7.91
N ASN A 58 9.60 -2.19 8.72
CA ASN A 58 9.79 -2.22 10.17
C ASN A 58 10.96 -3.11 10.63
N ILE A 59 11.31 -4.16 9.86
CA ILE A 59 12.46 -5.04 10.15
C ILE A 59 13.68 -4.74 9.27
N GLY A 60 13.49 -4.21 8.08
CA GLY A 60 14.52 -3.77 7.15
C GLY A 60 14.67 -2.25 7.13
N LYS A 61 15.53 -1.77 6.25
CA LYS A 61 15.70 -0.33 5.97
C LYS A 61 16.21 -0.13 4.55
N GLY A 62 15.60 0.82 3.82
CA GLY A 62 16.08 1.27 2.52
C GLY A 62 17.20 2.32 2.61
N LEU A 63 17.85 2.61 1.49
CA LEU A 63 18.78 3.75 1.38
C LEU A 63 18.06 5.06 1.68
N ILE A 64 16.83 5.18 1.18
CA ILE A 64 15.90 6.26 1.43
C ILE A 64 14.73 5.70 2.23
N ALA A 65 14.10 6.50 3.05
CA ALA A 65 12.93 6.15 3.84
C ALA A 65 11.86 7.24 3.73
N TYR A 66 10.62 6.91 4.07
CA TYR A 66 9.58 7.90 4.31
C TYR A 66 9.67 8.41 5.75
N LYS A 67 9.47 9.73 5.91
CA LYS A 67 9.28 10.32 7.24
C LYS A 67 7.96 9.79 7.82
N PRO A 68 7.96 9.25 9.04
CA PRO A 68 6.76 8.67 9.64
C PRO A 68 5.55 9.61 9.58
N GLY A 69 4.43 9.10 9.02
CA GLY A 69 3.18 9.85 8.87
C GLY A 69 3.10 10.77 7.65
N THR A 70 4.13 10.78 6.78
CA THR A 70 4.15 11.61 5.56
C THR A 70 4.64 10.81 4.35
N ALA A 71 4.59 11.42 3.15
CA ALA A 71 5.23 10.91 1.93
C ALA A 71 6.62 11.54 1.69
N ASP A 72 7.13 12.37 2.62
CA ASP A 72 8.42 13.01 2.47
C ASP A 72 9.55 11.99 2.50
N LEU A 73 10.43 12.05 1.51
CA LEU A 73 11.63 11.23 1.46
C LEU A 73 12.70 11.81 2.40
N VAL A 74 13.26 10.94 3.22
CA VAL A 74 14.32 11.29 4.18
C VAL A 74 15.48 10.29 4.12
N PRO A 75 16.69 10.67 4.57
CA PRO A 75 17.80 9.75 4.71
C PRO A 75 17.46 8.50 5.52
N GLY A 76 17.72 7.33 4.91
CA GLY A 76 17.65 6.01 5.54
C GLY A 76 19.05 5.48 5.86
N LEU A 77 19.47 4.42 5.18
CA LEU A 77 20.85 3.90 5.23
C LEU A 77 21.84 4.80 4.45
N ALA A 78 21.36 5.58 3.49
CA ALA A 78 22.14 6.67 2.93
C ALA A 78 21.97 7.95 3.76
N THR A 79 23.04 8.75 3.86
CA THR A 79 23.03 10.07 4.51
C THR A 79 22.67 11.18 3.52
N SER A 80 22.96 10.97 2.24
CA SER A 80 22.62 11.85 1.13
C SER A 80 22.63 11.11 -0.18
N TRP A 81 21.99 11.72 -1.19
CA TRP A 81 22.02 11.26 -2.58
C TRP A 81 22.02 12.47 -3.52
N GLU A 82 22.58 12.28 -4.70
CA GLU A 82 22.62 13.29 -5.74
C GLU A 82 22.51 12.65 -7.14
N ALA A 83 21.77 13.31 -8.03
CA ALA A 83 21.75 12.96 -9.44
C ALA A 83 22.96 13.57 -10.16
N ASN A 84 23.45 12.91 -11.21
CA ASN A 84 24.36 13.56 -12.15
C ASN A 84 23.58 14.60 -13.01
N SER A 85 24.31 15.35 -13.83
CA SER A 85 23.73 16.43 -14.65
C SER A 85 22.73 15.97 -15.70
N THR A 86 22.74 14.69 -16.08
CA THR A 86 21.84 14.08 -17.07
C THR A 86 20.66 13.35 -16.43
N GLY A 87 20.67 13.13 -15.11
CA GLY A 87 19.60 12.42 -14.40
C GLY A 87 19.57 10.91 -14.61
N ASP A 88 20.58 10.35 -15.28
CA ASP A 88 20.71 8.92 -15.57
C ASP A 88 21.68 8.17 -14.65
N ALA A 89 22.16 8.83 -13.61
CA ALA A 89 22.91 8.21 -12.52
C ALA A 89 22.70 8.92 -11.20
N TYR A 90 22.62 8.14 -10.11
CA TYR A 90 22.47 8.60 -8.75
C TYR A 90 23.56 8.05 -7.85
N THR A 91 24.25 8.93 -7.12
CA THR A 91 25.30 8.57 -6.15
C THR A 91 24.75 8.70 -4.72
N PHE A 92 24.88 7.64 -3.94
CA PHE A 92 24.45 7.59 -2.54
C PHE A 92 25.67 7.53 -1.60
N LYS A 93 25.70 8.38 -0.59
CA LYS A 93 26.64 8.29 0.54
C LYS A 93 25.99 7.49 1.66
N LEU A 94 26.60 6.38 2.04
CA LEU A 94 26.06 5.45 3.02
C LEU A 94 26.49 5.80 4.44
N ARG A 95 25.71 5.38 5.44
CA ARG A 95 26.08 5.47 6.85
C ARG A 95 27.20 4.48 7.15
N GLU A 96 28.22 4.97 7.85
CA GLU A 96 29.33 4.14 8.34
C GLU A 96 28.95 3.42 9.64
N GLY A 97 29.56 2.27 9.89
CA GLY A 97 29.41 1.51 11.14
C GLY A 97 28.07 0.80 11.33
N VAL A 98 27.15 0.87 10.36
CA VAL A 98 25.87 0.14 10.43
C VAL A 98 26.11 -1.37 10.27
N LYS A 99 25.36 -2.17 11.04
CA LYS A 99 25.41 -3.63 11.02
C LYS A 99 24.01 -4.21 10.93
N PHE A 100 23.93 -5.37 10.32
CA PHE A 100 22.76 -6.24 10.43
C PHE A 100 22.59 -6.76 11.86
N SER A 101 21.43 -7.25 12.21
CA SER A 101 21.12 -7.76 13.56
C SER A 101 21.98 -8.95 14.00
N ASP A 102 22.65 -9.63 13.06
CA ASP A 102 23.63 -10.70 13.32
C ASP A 102 25.09 -10.17 13.42
N GLY A 103 25.29 -8.86 13.36
CA GLY A 103 26.60 -8.22 13.42
C GLY A 103 27.32 -8.09 12.07
N THR A 104 26.78 -8.62 10.97
CA THR A 104 27.36 -8.49 9.62
C THR A 104 27.42 -6.99 9.23
N PRO A 105 28.57 -6.46 8.76
CA PRO A 105 28.68 -5.06 8.34
C PRO A 105 27.81 -4.75 7.10
N PHE A 106 27.16 -3.60 7.11
CA PHE A 106 26.51 -3.02 5.93
C PHE A 106 27.49 -2.12 5.18
N THR A 107 27.62 -2.32 3.88
CA THR A 107 28.54 -1.57 3.00
C THR A 107 27.95 -1.37 1.60
N ALA A 108 28.62 -0.60 0.74
CA ALA A 108 28.26 -0.43 -0.66
C ALA A 108 28.23 -1.78 -1.44
N GLN A 109 29.08 -2.75 -1.04
CA GLN A 109 29.06 -4.09 -1.62
C GLN A 109 27.76 -4.83 -1.28
N THR A 110 27.20 -4.64 -0.08
CA THR A 110 25.91 -5.20 0.31
C THR A 110 24.77 -4.67 -0.57
N VAL A 111 24.78 -3.35 -0.85
CA VAL A 111 23.79 -2.72 -1.73
C VAL A 111 23.87 -3.31 -3.14
N LYS A 112 25.08 -3.32 -3.71
CA LYS A 112 25.30 -3.89 -5.05
C LYS A 112 24.84 -5.34 -5.13
N TRP A 113 25.24 -6.18 -4.19
CA TRP A 113 24.87 -7.59 -4.15
C TRP A 113 23.33 -7.76 -4.12
N SER A 114 22.63 -6.96 -3.31
CA SER A 114 21.18 -7.03 -3.19
C SER A 114 20.46 -6.67 -4.48
N ILE A 115 20.88 -5.61 -5.16
CA ILE A 115 20.32 -5.18 -6.44
C ILE A 115 20.64 -6.17 -7.56
N ASP A 116 21.89 -6.64 -7.65
CA ASP A 116 22.29 -7.66 -8.64
C ASP A 116 21.46 -8.95 -8.44
N ARG A 117 21.15 -9.32 -7.19
CA ARG A 117 20.30 -10.47 -6.86
C ARG A 117 18.85 -10.27 -7.31
N VAL A 118 18.25 -9.09 -7.10
CA VAL A 118 16.89 -8.78 -7.60
C VAL A 118 16.84 -8.89 -9.12
N MET A 119 17.84 -8.29 -9.80
CA MET A 119 17.95 -8.33 -11.28
C MET A 119 18.17 -9.75 -11.82
N LYS A 120 18.88 -10.61 -11.07
CA LYS A 120 19.17 -12.00 -11.46
C LYS A 120 17.99 -12.93 -11.28
N LEU A 121 17.23 -12.75 -10.19
CA LEU A 121 16.13 -13.65 -9.83
C LEU A 121 14.81 -13.33 -10.52
N GLU A 122 14.62 -12.08 -10.96
CA GLU A 122 13.45 -11.62 -11.71
C GLU A 122 12.12 -11.99 -11.03
N GLY A 123 12.01 -11.75 -9.69
CA GLY A 123 10.77 -11.96 -8.93
C GLY A 123 9.70 -10.92 -9.28
N ASP A 124 8.50 -11.08 -8.71
CA ASP A 124 7.31 -10.28 -9.05
C ASP A 124 7.55 -8.75 -9.04
N PRO A 125 8.23 -8.13 -8.03
CA PRO A 125 8.51 -6.70 -8.04
C PRO A 125 9.80 -6.29 -8.76
N SER A 126 10.49 -7.22 -9.45
CA SER A 126 11.81 -6.96 -10.05
C SER A 126 11.79 -5.85 -11.09
N TRP A 127 10.69 -5.65 -11.80
CA TRP A 127 10.52 -4.58 -12.79
C TRP A 127 10.75 -3.18 -12.21
N LEU A 128 10.47 -2.97 -10.91
CA LEU A 128 10.80 -1.72 -10.19
C LEU A 128 12.31 -1.44 -10.16
N VAL A 129 13.13 -2.44 -10.40
CA VAL A 129 14.59 -2.35 -10.49
C VAL A 129 15.06 -2.51 -11.93
N THR A 130 14.67 -3.60 -12.62
CA THR A 130 15.19 -3.97 -13.93
C THR A 130 14.84 -2.99 -15.03
N ASP A 131 13.68 -2.33 -14.97
CA ASP A 131 13.28 -1.37 -15.98
C ASP A 131 14.04 -0.03 -15.86
N PHE A 132 14.63 0.23 -14.69
CA PHE A 132 15.27 1.51 -14.38
C PHE A 132 16.79 1.38 -14.21
N VAL A 133 17.25 0.36 -13.50
CA VAL A 133 18.67 0.21 -13.13
C VAL A 133 19.42 -0.63 -14.14
N LYS A 134 20.43 -0.03 -14.77
CA LYS A 134 21.34 -0.70 -15.68
C LYS A 134 22.47 -1.43 -14.94
N SER A 135 23.02 -0.81 -13.91
CA SER A 135 24.09 -1.36 -13.08
C SER A 135 24.27 -0.59 -11.77
N VAL A 136 24.92 -1.22 -10.81
CA VAL A 136 25.33 -0.60 -9.56
C VAL A 136 26.85 -0.71 -9.42
N ASP A 137 27.50 0.43 -9.21
CA ASP A 137 28.95 0.53 -9.02
C ASP A 137 29.28 0.80 -7.55
N VAL A 138 30.23 0.04 -7.02
CA VAL A 138 30.85 0.33 -5.70
C VAL A 138 31.98 1.31 -5.94
N VAL A 139 31.79 2.58 -5.55
CA VAL A 139 32.80 3.63 -5.69
C VAL A 139 33.84 3.51 -4.57
N ASP A 140 33.38 3.31 -3.35
CA ASP A 140 34.17 2.98 -2.15
C ASP A 140 33.27 2.19 -1.16
N ASN A 141 33.77 1.87 0.03
CA ASN A 141 33.03 1.08 1.03
C ASN A 141 31.70 1.70 1.42
N TYR A 142 31.55 3.01 1.33
CA TYR A 142 30.36 3.77 1.78
C TYR A 142 29.81 4.71 0.70
N THR A 143 30.17 4.47 -0.56
CA THR A 143 29.64 5.22 -1.70
C THR A 143 29.22 4.24 -2.78
N VAL A 144 27.94 4.27 -3.15
CA VAL A 144 27.38 3.45 -4.22
C VAL A 144 26.75 4.34 -5.30
N ARG A 145 26.92 3.95 -6.56
CA ARG A 145 26.34 4.66 -7.71
C ARG A 145 25.44 3.73 -8.49
N PHE A 146 24.19 4.16 -8.66
CA PHE A 146 23.23 3.53 -9.57
C PHE A 146 23.34 4.20 -10.94
N ASN A 147 23.57 3.41 -11.97
CA ASN A 147 23.51 3.84 -13.37
C ASN A 147 22.17 3.38 -13.92
N LEU A 148 21.40 4.27 -14.54
CA LEU A 148 20.07 4.01 -15.04
C LEU A 148 20.08 3.78 -16.55
N HIS A 149 19.04 3.16 -17.08
CA HIS A 149 18.88 2.98 -18.53
C HIS A 149 18.60 4.30 -19.24
N GLN A 150 17.95 5.24 -18.54
CA GLN A 150 17.57 6.58 -19.01
C GLN A 150 17.44 7.53 -17.82
N PRO A 151 17.33 8.84 -18.02
CA PRO A 151 17.04 9.78 -16.96
C PRO A 151 15.73 9.44 -16.24
N VAL A 152 15.74 9.44 -14.89
CA VAL A 152 14.56 9.19 -14.03
C VAL A 152 14.52 10.20 -12.90
N GLY A 153 13.70 11.24 -13.01
CA GLY A 153 13.62 12.32 -12.03
C GLY A 153 13.09 11.90 -10.66
N TYR A 154 12.30 10.84 -10.59
CA TYR A 154 11.71 10.28 -9.37
C TYR A 154 12.46 9.05 -8.84
N PHE A 155 13.65 8.75 -9.33
CA PHE A 155 14.45 7.60 -8.86
C PHE A 155 14.58 7.51 -7.33
N PRO A 156 14.70 8.62 -6.56
CA PRO A 156 14.68 8.55 -5.10
C PRO A 156 13.41 7.91 -4.52
N ALA A 157 12.24 8.10 -5.12
CA ALA A 157 10.99 7.46 -4.70
C ALA A 157 10.99 5.96 -5.01
N LEU A 158 11.50 5.56 -6.19
CA LEU A 158 11.74 4.15 -6.54
C LEU A 158 12.69 3.47 -5.55
N ALA A 159 13.83 4.11 -5.24
CA ALA A 159 14.84 3.61 -4.31
C ALA A 159 14.36 3.49 -2.86
N ALA A 160 13.18 4.07 -2.52
CA ALA A 160 12.51 3.87 -1.24
C ALA A 160 11.57 2.64 -1.23
N SER A 161 11.37 1.95 -2.35
CA SER A 161 10.57 0.72 -2.42
C SER A 161 11.34 -0.51 -1.90
N VAL A 162 10.60 -1.55 -1.50
CA VAL A 162 11.17 -2.72 -0.82
C VAL A 162 12.19 -3.50 -1.68
N PRO A 163 12.03 -3.65 -3.00
CA PRO A 163 13.05 -4.33 -3.83
C PRO A 163 14.45 -3.70 -3.79
N TYR A 164 14.56 -2.44 -3.36
CA TYR A 164 15.84 -1.75 -3.16
C TYR A 164 16.44 -1.93 -1.76
N PHE A 165 15.79 -2.68 -0.86
CA PHE A 165 16.30 -2.87 0.49
C PHE A 165 17.51 -3.79 0.50
N PRO A 166 18.62 -3.38 1.15
CA PRO A 166 19.78 -4.24 1.29
C PRO A 166 19.47 -5.49 2.11
N MET A 167 19.81 -6.63 1.57
CA MET A 167 19.73 -7.95 2.19
C MET A 167 21.10 -8.40 2.67
N ASN A 168 21.13 -9.22 3.73
CA ASN A 168 22.38 -9.79 4.22
C ASN A 168 22.89 -10.91 3.30
N PRO A 169 24.02 -10.73 2.58
CA PRO A 169 24.55 -11.74 1.66
C PRO A 169 25.04 -13.03 2.36
N ASN A 170 25.23 -12.98 3.68
CA ASN A 170 25.61 -14.17 4.45
C ASN A 170 24.40 -15.02 4.84
N ALA A 171 23.19 -14.45 4.85
CA ALA A 171 21.94 -15.10 5.23
C ALA A 171 21.12 -15.53 4.01
N TYR A 172 20.94 -14.64 3.03
CA TYR A 172 20.13 -14.91 1.84
C TYR A 172 20.87 -15.73 0.80
N PRO A 173 20.23 -16.74 0.17
CA PRO A 173 20.79 -17.44 -0.99
C PRO A 173 20.84 -16.52 -2.21
N GLU A 174 21.85 -16.70 -3.06
CA GLU A 174 22.04 -15.86 -4.25
C GLU A 174 21.16 -16.29 -5.44
N ASP A 175 20.68 -17.53 -5.44
CA ASP A 175 20.14 -18.22 -6.63
C ASP A 175 18.68 -18.67 -6.48
N ARG A 176 18.01 -18.35 -5.38
CA ARG A 176 16.60 -18.68 -5.13
C ARG A 176 15.93 -17.69 -4.19
N PHE A 177 14.60 -17.64 -4.23
CA PHE A 177 13.79 -16.88 -3.29
C PHE A 177 13.68 -17.57 -1.92
N VAL A 178 13.36 -16.78 -0.91
CA VAL A 178 13.11 -17.20 0.47
C VAL A 178 11.65 -16.96 0.81
N LYS A 179 10.89 -18.03 1.02
CA LYS A 179 9.48 -17.94 1.41
C LYS A 179 9.28 -17.82 2.91
N ASP A 180 10.17 -18.42 3.68
CA ASP A 180 10.09 -18.53 5.13
C ASP A 180 11.46 -18.26 5.75
N PRO A 181 11.53 -17.56 6.91
CA PRO A 181 12.82 -17.32 7.58
C PRO A 181 13.63 -18.57 7.89
N SER A 182 12.98 -19.72 8.09
CA SER A 182 13.68 -21.01 8.33
C SER A 182 14.53 -21.49 7.15
N GLU A 183 14.30 -20.94 5.94
CA GLU A 183 15.10 -21.24 4.74
C GLU A 183 16.39 -20.41 4.67
N LEU A 184 16.53 -19.40 5.51
CA LEU A 184 17.74 -18.58 5.61
C LEU A 184 18.86 -19.36 6.33
N LYS A 185 20.09 -19.02 5.99
CA LYS A 185 21.24 -19.58 6.69
C LYS A 185 21.23 -19.11 8.16
N GLY A 186 21.14 -20.06 9.08
CA GLY A 186 20.97 -19.78 10.51
C GLY A 186 19.51 -19.75 10.97
N GLY A 187 18.53 -19.83 10.05
CA GLY A 187 17.10 -19.90 10.38
C GLY A 187 16.50 -18.58 10.88
N GLU A 188 17.25 -17.49 10.79
CA GLU A 188 16.84 -16.16 11.27
C GLU A 188 17.02 -15.10 10.19
N LEU A 189 16.08 -14.17 10.12
CA LEU A 189 16.17 -13.03 9.24
C LEU A 189 17.05 -11.94 9.87
N SER A 190 18.23 -11.75 9.31
CA SER A 190 19.16 -10.69 9.70
C SER A 190 18.76 -9.35 9.10
N ALA A 191 18.47 -8.36 9.93
CA ALA A 191 17.75 -7.15 9.60
C ALA A 191 18.54 -5.87 9.93
N LEU A 192 18.22 -4.77 9.22
CA LEU A 192 18.80 -3.43 9.40
C LEU A 192 17.81 -2.44 10.05
N GLY A 193 16.58 -2.88 10.29
CA GLY A 193 15.50 -2.04 10.83
C GLY A 193 15.45 -2.00 12.36
N PRO A 194 14.46 -1.26 12.91
CA PRO A 194 14.29 -1.10 14.36
C PRO A 194 13.85 -2.36 15.08
N TYR A 195 13.29 -3.34 14.37
CA TYR A 195 12.87 -4.63 14.91
C TYR A 195 13.53 -5.77 14.15
N LYS A 196 13.60 -6.95 14.81
CA LYS A 196 13.98 -8.24 14.23
C LYS A 196 12.91 -9.29 14.52
N ILE A 197 12.75 -10.27 13.65
CA ILE A 197 11.84 -11.41 13.85
C ILE A 197 12.51 -12.38 14.82
N VAL A 198 11.79 -12.77 15.87
CA VAL A 198 12.23 -13.80 16.84
C VAL A 198 11.34 -15.04 16.84
N SER A 199 10.14 -14.95 16.26
CA SER A 199 9.27 -16.09 16.01
C SER A 199 8.44 -15.84 14.76
N PHE A 200 8.33 -16.83 13.90
CA PHE A 200 7.53 -16.79 12.69
C PHE A 200 6.69 -18.08 12.60
N LYS A 201 5.39 -17.92 12.71
CA LYS A 201 4.41 -18.99 12.48
C LYS A 201 3.46 -18.52 11.39
N ARG A 202 3.68 -19.03 10.19
CA ARG A 202 2.93 -18.60 9.00
C ARG A 202 1.43 -18.65 9.25
N ASP A 203 0.73 -17.58 8.88
CA ASP A 203 -0.72 -17.42 9.03
C ASP A 203 -1.30 -17.45 10.45
N GLU A 204 -0.43 -17.55 11.48
CA GLU A 204 -0.82 -17.55 12.89
C GLU A 204 -0.29 -16.31 13.61
N GLU A 205 1.03 -16.17 13.71
CA GLU A 205 1.65 -15.13 14.53
C GLU A 205 3.11 -14.86 14.09
N ILE A 206 3.48 -13.58 14.05
CA ILE A 206 4.89 -13.15 13.94
C ILE A 206 5.23 -12.37 15.20
N VAL A 207 6.37 -12.68 15.82
CA VAL A 207 6.87 -11.95 16.98
C VAL A 207 8.13 -11.20 16.60
N LEU A 208 8.09 -9.90 16.86
CA LEU A 208 9.21 -8.99 16.66
C LEU A 208 9.76 -8.53 18.02
N GLU A 209 11.08 -8.37 18.10
CA GLU A 209 11.76 -7.73 19.22
C GLU A 209 12.58 -6.54 18.73
N ALA A 210 12.78 -5.55 19.60
CA ALA A 210 13.60 -4.39 19.31
C ALA A 210 15.02 -4.84 18.92
N ASN A 211 15.53 -4.31 17.82
CA ASN A 211 16.87 -4.62 17.31
C ASN A 211 17.89 -3.73 18.03
N THR A 212 18.72 -4.32 18.87
CA THR A 212 19.77 -3.60 19.66
C THR A 212 20.91 -3.07 18.78
N GLU A 213 21.10 -3.63 17.58
CA GLU A 213 22.09 -3.16 16.59
C GLU A 213 21.55 -2.03 15.70
N TYR A 214 20.28 -1.62 15.87
CA TYR A 214 19.70 -0.57 15.07
C TYR A 214 20.40 0.78 15.28
N TYR A 215 20.88 1.39 14.21
CA TYR A 215 21.63 2.65 14.23
C TYR A 215 20.78 3.88 14.61
N GLY A 216 19.46 3.79 14.54
CA GLY A 216 18.53 4.90 14.82
C GLY A 216 18.05 4.91 16.27
N GLN A 217 16.98 5.66 16.52
CA GLN A 217 16.36 5.70 17.84
C GLN A 217 15.74 4.34 18.18
N ALA A 218 16.09 3.81 19.36
CA ALA A 218 15.50 2.55 19.85
C ALA A 218 13.97 2.67 19.97
N PRO A 219 13.22 1.62 19.59
CA PRO A 219 11.79 1.56 19.82
C PRO A 219 11.44 1.67 21.31
N LYS A 220 10.30 2.26 21.63
CA LYS A 220 9.80 2.33 23.01
C LYS A 220 9.11 1.05 23.44
N ILE A 221 8.41 0.38 22.51
CA ILE A 221 7.83 -0.93 22.72
C ILE A 221 8.85 -1.98 22.33
N ASN A 222 9.21 -2.83 23.30
CA ASN A 222 10.26 -3.85 23.09
C ASN A 222 9.79 -4.99 22.20
N ARG A 223 8.50 -5.35 22.24
CA ARG A 223 7.98 -6.52 21.55
C ARG A 223 6.68 -6.20 20.81
N ILE A 224 6.59 -6.59 19.55
CA ILE A 224 5.38 -6.51 18.72
C ILE A 224 4.97 -7.93 18.36
N VAL A 225 3.71 -8.26 18.59
CA VAL A 225 3.09 -9.51 18.15
C VAL A 225 2.10 -9.18 17.05
N ILE A 226 2.38 -9.62 15.83
CA ILE A 226 1.43 -9.54 14.71
C ILE A 226 0.62 -10.81 14.71
N ARG A 227 -0.68 -10.71 14.98
CA ARG A 227 -1.59 -11.86 15.08
C ARG A 227 -2.57 -11.88 13.92
N TYR A 228 -2.66 -13.02 13.25
CA TYR A 228 -3.50 -13.20 12.08
C TYR A 228 -4.88 -13.75 12.45
N TYR A 229 -5.92 -13.13 11.91
CA TYR A 229 -7.31 -13.55 12.08
C TYR A 229 -7.89 -14.01 10.75
N ALA A 230 -8.88 -14.91 10.81
CA ALA A 230 -9.51 -15.42 9.61
C ALA A 230 -10.44 -14.39 8.94
N ASP A 231 -11.05 -13.51 9.75
CA ASP A 231 -12.02 -12.51 9.28
C ASP A 231 -12.06 -11.26 10.18
N ALA A 232 -12.62 -10.19 9.64
CA ALA A 232 -12.75 -8.89 10.29
C ALA A 232 -13.59 -8.94 11.58
N THR A 233 -14.63 -9.76 11.62
CA THR A 233 -15.54 -9.85 12.78
C THR A 233 -14.82 -10.42 14.00
N THR A 234 -14.09 -11.53 13.81
CA THR A 234 -13.29 -12.16 14.86
C THR A 234 -12.19 -11.22 15.36
N MET A 235 -11.53 -10.51 14.43
CA MET A 235 -10.50 -9.51 14.75
C MET A 235 -11.08 -8.34 15.56
N ARG A 236 -12.26 -7.80 15.19
CA ARG A 236 -12.98 -6.77 15.95
C ARG A 236 -13.29 -7.22 17.36
N LEU A 237 -13.86 -8.44 17.53
CA LEU A 237 -14.18 -8.98 18.83
C LEU A 237 -12.95 -9.11 19.74
N ALA A 238 -11.79 -9.48 19.19
CA ALA A 238 -10.54 -9.54 19.95
C ALA A 238 -10.11 -8.14 20.46
N LEU A 239 -10.28 -7.08 19.66
CA LEU A 239 -10.06 -5.70 20.12
C LEU A 239 -11.02 -5.31 21.25
N GLU A 240 -12.31 -5.61 21.10
CA GLU A 240 -13.35 -5.27 22.10
C GLU A 240 -13.14 -6.00 23.42
N ARG A 241 -12.53 -7.21 23.41
CA ARG A 241 -12.17 -7.98 24.60
C ARG A 241 -10.82 -7.62 25.22
N GLY A 242 -10.06 -6.72 24.58
CA GLY A 242 -8.71 -6.35 25.02
C GLY A 242 -7.66 -7.43 24.78
N GLU A 243 -7.94 -8.42 23.92
CA GLU A 243 -7.00 -9.48 23.54
C GLU A 243 -5.93 -8.98 22.56
N VAL A 244 -6.22 -7.87 21.87
CA VAL A 244 -5.31 -7.16 20.97
C VAL A 244 -5.34 -5.66 21.26
N ASP A 245 -4.22 -4.99 20.96
CA ASP A 245 -4.01 -3.58 21.25
C ASP A 245 -4.33 -2.66 20.09
N LEU A 246 -4.20 -3.16 18.86
CA LEU A 246 -4.34 -2.40 17.63
C LEU A 246 -4.94 -3.26 16.54
N VAL A 247 -5.92 -2.69 15.82
CA VAL A 247 -6.45 -3.24 14.55
C VAL A 247 -6.42 -2.17 13.49
N TYR A 248 -6.15 -2.58 12.27
CA TYR A 248 -6.03 -1.66 11.15
C TYR A 248 -6.11 -2.42 9.83
N LYS A 249 -6.68 -1.79 8.80
CA LYS A 249 -7.07 -2.41 7.52
C LYS A 249 -8.16 -3.49 7.68
N THR A 250 -8.71 -3.93 6.59
CA THR A 250 -9.64 -5.06 6.42
C THR A 250 -10.90 -5.10 7.30
N LEU A 251 -11.19 -4.06 8.09
CA LEU A 251 -12.46 -3.91 8.80
C LEU A 251 -13.59 -3.57 7.82
N ASN A 252 -14.80 -4.10 8.08
CA ASN A 252 -15.99 -3.75 7.30
C ASN A 252 -16.43 -2.29 7.57
N PRO A 253 -17.07 -1.61 6.60
CA PRO A 253 -17.55 -0.24 6.80
C PRO A 253 -18.46 -0.07 8.01
N SER A 254 -19.31 -1.06 8.32
CA SER A 254 -20.15 -1.05 9.53
C SER A 254 -19.33 -1.13 10.82
N ASP A 255 -18.29 -1.96 10.85
CA ASP A 255 -17.40 -2.11 12.00
C ASP A 255 -16.62 -0.82 12.27
N ILE A 256 -16.12 -0.19 11.21
CA ILE A 256 -15.46 1.12 11.28
C ILE A 256 -16.42 2.17 11.86
N ALA A 257 -17.66 2.23 11.35
CA ALA A 257 -18.66 3.19 11.81
C ALA A 257 -19.01 3.01 13.28
N ASP A 258 -19.08 1.78 13.78
CA ASP A 258 -19.39 1.46 15.17
C ASP A 258 -18.19 1.73 16.09
N LEU A 259 -17.01 1.26 15.73
CA LEU A 259 -15.77 1.46 16.51
C LEU A 259 -15.41 2.94 16.61
N SER A 260 -15.64 3.73 15.54
CA SER A 260 -15.39 5.18 15.55
C SER A 260 -16.23 5.95 16.56
N LYS A 261 -17.40 5.41 16.96
CA LYS A 261 -18.28 6.01 17.98
C LYS A 261 -18.00 5.48 19.38
N ASN A 262 -17.19 4.43 19.50
CA ASN A 262 -16.95 3.78 20.78
C ASN A 262 -15.87 4.54 21.58
N PRO A 263 -16.21 5.14 22.73
CA PRO A 263 -15.27 5.94 23.52
C PRO A 263 -14.15 5.12 24.18
N ASN A 264 -14.24 3.78 24.16
CA ASN A 264 -13.24 2.90 24.75
C ASN A 264 -11.99 2.72 23.88
N PHE A 265 -12.03 3.19 22.62
CA PHE A 265 -10.90 3.08 21.69
C PHE A 265 -10.41 4.45 21.24
N ASN A 266 -9.15 4.52 20.86
CA ASN A 266 -8.66 5.62 20.05
C ASN A 266 -8.95 5.31 18.58
N THR A 267 -9.41 6.30 17.84
CA THR A 267 -9.66 6.21 16.41
C THR A 267 -8.72 7.17 15.69
N TYR A 268 -7.98 6.65 14.73
CA TYR A 268 -7.15 7.44 13.83
C TYR A 268 -7.70 7.26 12.42
N GLU A 269 -8.11 8.36 11.81
CA GLU A 269 -8.50 8.42 10.40
C GLU A 269 -7.38 9.12 9.64
N VAL A 270 -6.81 8.46 8.65
CA VAL A 270 -5.71 8.99 7.85
C VAL A 270 -6.00 8.84 6.35
N PRO A 271 -5.63 9.82 5.52
CA PRO A 271 -5.72 9.67 4.08
C PRO A 271 -4.80 8.54 3.64
N SER A 272 -5.23 7.79 2.63
CA SER A 272 -4.39 6.79 1.98
C SER A 272 -4.16 7.16 0.52
N SER A 273 -3.29 6.45 -0.14
CA SER A 273 -3.00 6.63 -1.56
C SER A 273 -3.61 5.54 -2.44
N TYR A 274 -4.36 4.58 -1.89
CA TYR A 274 -5.06 3.63 -2.74
C TYR A 274 -6.27 4.28 -3.39
N ILE A 275 -6.50 3.94 -4.66
CA ILE A 275 -7.60 4.48 -5.47
C ILE A 275 -8.44 3.38 -6.09
N ARG A 276 -9.70 3.70 -6.36
CA ARG A 276 -10.62 2.87 -7.15
C ARG A 276 -11.03 3.63 -8.40
N TYR A 277 -11.06 2.95 -9.51
CA TYR A 277 -11.32 3.56 -10.82
C TYR A 277 -12.00 2.58 -11.75
N LEU A 278 -12.67 3.13 -12.76
CA LEU A 278 -13.26 2.40 -13.88
C LEU A 278 -12.30 2.44 -15.06
N CYS A 279 -12.03 1.27 -15.64
CA CYS A 279 -11.24 1.09 -16.86
C CYS A 279 -12.13 0.89 -18.07
N PHE A 280 -11.60 1.27 -19.24
CA PHE A 280 -12.20 1.00 -20.55
C PHE A 280 -11.18 0.29 -21.45
N GLU A 281 -11.61 -0.72 -22.19
CA GLU A 281 -10.82 -1.28 -23.30
C GLU A 281 -10.91 -0.31 -24.49
N CYS A 282 -9.81 0.42 -24.77
CA CYS A 282 -9.78 1.57 -25.66
C CYS A 282 -9.47 1.25 -27.13
N SER A 283 -9.10 -0.01 -27.46
CA SER A 283 -8.58 -0.33 -28.79
C SER A 283 -9.60 -0.93 -29.75
N GLU A 284 -10.46 -1.83 -29.29
CA GLU A 284 -11.35 -2.65 -30.15
C GLU A 284 -12.82 -2.56 -29.77
N SER A 285 -13.15 -2.24 -28.48
CA SER A 285 -14.52 -2.18 -27.99
C SER A 285 -15.28 -0.94 -28.45
N VAL A 286 -16.55 -0.82 -28.07
CA VAL A 286 -17.34 0.41 -28.23
C VAL A 286 -16.65 1.61 -27.60
N PHE A 287 -15.87 1.38 -26.56
CA PHE A 287 -15.11 2.39 -25.85
C PHE A 287 -13.81 2.86 -26.55
N LYS A 288 -13.57 2.45 -27.80
CA LYS A 288 -12.60 3.12 -28.67
C LYS A 288 -12.97 4.59 -28.89
N ASP A 289 -14.26 4.93 -28.88
CA ASP A 289 -14.75 6.29 -28.97
C ASP A 289 -14.67 7.02 -27.62
N ALA A 290 -13.79 8.03 -27.50
CA ALA A 290 -13.62 8.81 -26.29
C ALA A 290 -14.90 9.52 -25.81
N ARG A 291 -15.84 9.86 -26.71
CA ARG A 291 -17.13 10.45 -26.33
C ARG A 291 -17.93 9.53 -25.43
N LEU A 292 -17.89 8.21 -25.69
CA LEU A 292 -18.59 7.21 -24.90
C LEU A 292 -17.94 7.04 -23.51
N ARG A 293 -16.62 7.01 -23.45
CA ARG A 293 -15.87 6.97 -22.17
C ARG A 293 -16.17 8.20 -21.32
N ARG A 294 -16.17 9.39 -21.94
CA ARG A 294 -16.54 10.65 -21.27
C ARG A 294 -17.98 10.66 -20.78
N ALA A 295 -18.92 10.15 -21.60
CA ALA A 295 -20.33 10.06 -21.22
C ALA A 295 -20.52 9.17 -19.98
N VAL A 296 -19.92 7.98 -19.96
CA VAL A 296 -20.00 7.07 -18.81
C VAL A 296 -19.31 7.69 -17.59
N ALA A 297 -18.14 8.31 -17.73
CA ALA A 297 -17.44 8.98 -16.64
C ALA A 297 -18.24 10.14 -16.02
N ALA A 298 -18.96 10.91 -16.85
CA ALA A 298 -19.83 12.01 -16.39
C ALA A 298 -21.04 11.53 -15.57
N LEU A 299 -21.50 10.28 -15.79
CA LEU A 299 -22.61 9.67 -15.02
C LEU A 299 -22.18 9.20 -13.61
N ILE A 300 -20.90 9.07 -13.33
CA ILE A 300 -20.42 8.69 -11.99
C ILE A 300 -20.77 9.82 -11.01
N ASP A 301 -21.57 9.48 -9.99
CA ASP A 301 -21.94 10.36 -8.89
C ASP A 301 -21.24 9.87 -7.63
N ARG A 302 -20.06 10.43 -7.34
CA ARG A 302 -19.10 9.88 -6.38
C ARG A 302 -19.59 9.92 -4.95
N LYS A 303 -20.11 11.08 -4.53
CA LYS A 303 -20.53 11.23 -3.12
C LYS A 303 -21.68 10.30 -2.73
N PRO A 304 -22.81 10.20 -3.47
CA PRO A 304 -23.86 9.23 -3.15
C PRO A 304 -23.41 7.77 -3.21
N LEU A 305 -22.46 7.42 -4.11
CA LEU A 305 -21.86 6.11 -4.15
C LEU A 305 -21.11 5.82 -2.84
N ILE A 306 -20.24 6.72 -2.43
CA ILE A 306 -19.44 6.59 -1.20
C ILE A 306 -20.33 6.52 0.04
N ASP A 307 -21.32 7.40 0.15
CA ASP A 307 -22.24 7.42 1.30
C ASP A 307 -23.05 6.12 1.41
N ARG A 308 -23.49 5.57 0.27
CA ARG A 308 -24.33 4.38 0.24
C ARG A 308 -23.54 3.08 0.46
N VAL A 309 -22.37 2.97 -0.16
CA VAL A 309 -21.58 1.72 -0.16
C VAL A 309 -20.61 1.68 1.00
N PHE A 310 -19.96 2.82 1.30
CA PHE A 310 -18.84 2.90 2.24
C PHE A 310 -19.17 3.75 3.48
N LEU A 311 -20.43 4.12 3.69
CA LEU A 311 -20.88 4.91 4.85
C LEU A 311 -20.09 6.23 5.02
N GLY A 312 -19.65 6.85 3.91
CA GLY A 312 -18.88 8.09 3.92
C GLY A 312 -17.38 7.93 4.23
N GLN A 313 -16.87 6.70 4.32
CA GLN A 313 -15.50 6.40 4.76
C GLN A 313 -14.43 6.51 3.67
N MET A 314 -14.81 6.93 2.47
CA MET A 314 -13.90 7.18 1.35
C MET A 314 -13.96 8.65 0.93
N GLU A 315 -13.03 9.10 0.10
CA GLU A 315 -13.01 10.44 -0.45
C GLU A 315 -13.28 10.43 -1.96
N PRO A 316 -14.18 11.28 -2.48
CA PRO A 316 -14.36 11.43 -3.92
C PRO A 316 -13.04 11.79 -4.60
N LEU A 317 -12.70 11.11 -5.70
CA LEU A 317 -11.47 11.36 -6.45
C LEU A 317 -11.79 11.84 -7.86
N TYR A 318 -11.12 12.93 -8.29
CA TYR A 318 -11.35 13.60 -9.56
C TYR A 318 -10.10 13.67 -10.43
N SER A 319 -9.11 12.87 -10.12
CA SER A 319 -7.87 12.64 -10.87
C SER A 319 -7.37 11.22 -10.59
N MET A 320 -6.58 10.65 -11.48
CA MET A 320 -5.86 9.41 -11.15
C MET A 320 -4.79 9.66 -10.09
N ILE A 321 -4.20 10.86 -10.03
CA ILE A 321 -3.27 11.25 -8.97
C ILE A 321 -4.05 11.48 -7.66
N PRO A 322 -3.74 10.79 -6.54
CA PRO A 322 -4.46 10.92 -5.28
C PRO A 322 -4.33 12.31 -4.66
N ARG A 323 -5.33 12.71 -3.88
CA ARG A 323 -5.24 13.90 -3.00
C ARG A 323 -4.11 13.71 -1.99
N GLY A 324 -3.37 14.77 -1.73
CA GLY A 324 -2.21 14.75 -0.85
C GLY A 324 -0.90 14.36 -1.54
N MET A 325 -0.96 13.94 -2.80
CA MET A 325 0.22 13.79 -3.65
C MET A 325 0.48 15.11 -4.41
N ILE A 326 1.75 15.40 -4.66
CA ILE A 326 2.14 16.59 -5.45
C ILE A 326 1.46 16.56 -6.83
N TYR A 327 1.18 17.72 -7.39
CA TYR A 327 0.59 17.93 -8.72
C TYR A 327 -0.85 17.45 -8.89
N HIS A 328 -1.53 16.98 -7.83
CA HIS A 328 -2.95 16.63 -7.89
C HIS A 328 -3.82 17.83 -8.33
N THR A 329 -4.82 17.56 -9.18
CA THR A 329 -5.88 18.52 -9.54
C THR A 329 -7.23 17.83 -9.53
N ASP A 330 -8.32 18.60 -9.37
CA ASP A 330 -9.70 18.07 -9.48
C ASP A 330 -10.24 18.18 -10.92
N ALA A 331 -9.43 17.83 -11.95
CA ALA A 331 -9.75 18.05 -13.35
C ALA A 331 -11.09 17.41 -13.77
N PHE A 332 -11.39 16.18 -13.37
CA PHE A 332 -12.66 15.52 -13.68
C PHE A 332 -13.87 16.25 -13.10
N LYS A 333 -13.76 16.83 -11.91
CA LYS A 333 -14.83 17.60 -11.30
C LYS A 333 -15.15 18.85 -12.11
N THR A 334 -14.11 19.53 -12.57
CA THR A 334 -14.24 20.78 -13.35
C THR A 334 -14.82 20.50 -14.74
N GLU A 335 -14.34 19.46 -15.44
CA GLU A 335 -14.66 19.21 -16.84
C GLU A 335 -15.89 18.32 -17.07
N LEU A 336 -16.14 17.34 -16.19
CA LEU A 336 -17.23 16.36 -16.34
C LEU A 336 -18.30 16.50 -15.27
N GLY A 337 -17.95 16.99 -14.07
CA GLY A 337 -18.84 17.05 -12.91
C GLY A 337 -19.07 15.69 -12.25
N ASP A 338 -20.14 15.59 -11.46
CA ASP A 338 -20.64 14.36 -10.82
C ASP A 338 -22.09 14.13 -11.21
N GLY A 339 -22.43 12.92 -11.65
CA GLY A 339 -23.78 12.53 -12.03
C GLY A 339 -24.38 13.46 -13.11
N ASN A 340 -23.55 13.95 -14.03
CA ASN A 340 -23.92 14.92 -15.06
C ASN A 340 -24.61 14.25 -16.24
N VAL A 341 -25.89 13.91 -16.02
CA VAL A 341 -26.74 13.23 -17.02
C VAL A 341 -26.92 14.07 -18.30
N GLU A 342 -26.95 15.39 -18.18
CA GLU A 342 -27.10 16.30 -19.34
C GLU A 342 -25.89 16.20 -20.28
N LEU A 343 -24.66 16.31 -19.73
CA LEU A 343 -23.43 16.14 -20.50
C LEU A 343 -23.36 14.76 -21.12
N ALA A 344 -23.68 13.71 -20.35
CA ALA A 344 -23.66 12.33 -20.83
C ALA A 344 -24.61 12.13 -22.01
N ASN A 345 -25.87 12.58 -21.90
CA ASN A 345 -26.86 12.47 -22.97
C ASN A 345 -26.43 13.22 -24.24
N ARG A 346 -25.80 14.39 -24.11
CA ARG A 346 -25.27 15.12 -25.25
C ARG A 346 -24.16 14.33 -25.96
N LEU A 347 -23.18 13.82 -25.22
CA LEU A 347 -22.07 13.03 -25.78
C LEU A 347 -22.55 11.71 -26.41
N LEU A 348 -23.53 11.04 -25.80
CA LEU A 348 -24.16 9.83 -26.35
C LEU A 348 -24.89 10.15 -27.67
N ALA A 349 -25.66 11.25 -27.73
CA ALA A 349 -26.35 11.64 -28.93
C ALA A 349 -25.37 12.03 -30.07
N GLU A 350 -24.28 12.73 -29.79
CA GLU A 350 -23.20 13.02 -30.73
C GLU A 350 -22.52 11.75 -31.26
N ALA A 351 -22.53 10.67 -30.48
CA ALA A 351 -22.03 9.35 -30.88
C ALA A 351 -23.08 8.44 -31.52
N GLY A 352 -24.36 8.90 -31.67
CA GLY A 352 -25.43 8.17 -32.34
C GLY A 352 -26.30 7.28 -31.44
N TYR A 353 -26.20 7.44 -30.12
CA TYR A 353 -26.98 6.68 -29.13
C TYR A 353 -28.17 7.49 -28.61
N SER A 354 -29.26 6.78 -28.29
CA SER A 354 -30.52 7.36 -27.81
C SER A 354 -31.31 6.34 -26.99
N GLU A 355 -32.46 6.72 -26.42
CA GLU A 355 -33.35 5.78 -25.72
C GLU A 355 -33.82 4.62 -26.61
N SER A 356 -34.03 4.86 -27.92
CA SER A 356 -34.41 3.84 -28.91
C SER A 356 -33.23 3.03 -29.48
N ASN A 357 -32.01 3.49 -29.27
CA ASN A 357 -30.77 2.84 -29.66
C ASN A 357 -29.73 3.05 -28.55
N PRO A 358 -29.87 2.38 -27.38
CA PRO A 358 -29.01 2.62 -26.23
C PRO A 358 -27.60 2.06 -26.44
N LEU A 359 -26.63 2.68 -25.77
CA LEU A 359 -25.31 2.13 -25.55
C LEU A 359 -25.45 0.95 -24.57
N GLU A 360 -25.20 -0.26 -25.05
CA GLU A 360 -25.22 -1.48 -24.25
C GLU A 360 -23.77 -1.94 -23.99
N PHE A 361 -23.44 -2.19 -22.73
CA PHE A 361 -22.11 -2.68 -22.37
C PHE A 361 -22.11 -3.49 -21.08
N GLU A 362 -21.06 -4.30 -20.90
CA GLU A 362 -20.81 -5.06 -19.69
C GLU A 362 -19.90 -4.26 -18.74
N LEU A 363 -20.30 -4.15 -17.47
CA LEU A 363 -19.45 -3.67 -16.38
C LEU A 363 -18.97 -4.88 -15.57
N TRP A 364 -17.68 -5.12 -15.60
CA TRP A 364 -17.04 -6.20 -14.89
C TRP A 364 -16.50 -5.78 -13.53
N TYR A 365 -16.58 -6.66 -12.54
CA TYR A 365 -16.02 -6.50 -11.21
C TYR A 365 -15.55 -7.85 -10.64
N THR A 366 -14.67 -7.81 -9.62
CA THR A 366 -14.25 -8.99 -8.87
C THR A 366 -14.95 -9.00 -7.51
N PRO A 367 -15.65 -10.07 -7.11
CA PRO A 367 -16.58 -10.01 -5.98
C PRO A 367 -15.89 -9.98 -4.60
N SER A 368 -14.63 -10.44 -4.51
CA SER A 368 -13.95 -10.65 -3.23
C SER A 368 -12.58 -9.98 -3.09
N HIS A 369 -11.85 -9.76 -4.19
CA HIS A 369 -10.45 -9.30 -4.16
C HIS A 369 -10.27 -7.94 -3.45
N TYR A 370 -11.22 -7.01 -3.61
CA TYR A 370 -11.20 -5.70 -2.94
C TYR A 370 -12.19 -5.60 -1.77
N GLY A 371 -12.74 -6.73 -1.32
CA GLY A 371 -13.72 -6.83 -0.26
C GLY A 371 -15.17 -6.90 -0.73
N ASP A 372 -16.07 -7.17 0.22
CA ASP A 372 -17.50 -7.46 -0.04
C ASP A 372 -18.30 -6.26 -0.59
N THR A 373 -17.73 -5.05 -0.55
CA THR A 373 -18.38 -3.83 -1.05
C THR A 373 -18.40 -3.73 -2.58
N GLU A 374 -17.62 -4.54 -3.30
CA GLU A 374 -17.50 -4.48 -4.76
C GLU A 374 -18.81 -4.73 -5.50
N VAL A 375 -19.58 -5.72 -5.05
CA VAL A 375 -20.89 -6.02 -5.62
C VAL A 375 -21.82 -4.80 -5.49
N ASN A 376 -21.88 -4.22 -4.30
CA ASN A 376 -22.71 -3.05 -4.02
C ASN A 376 -22.26 -1.82 -4.83
N MET A 377 -20.95 -1.65 -5.02
CA MET A 377 -20.39 -0.57 -5.84
C MET A 377 -20.80 -0.73 -7.31
N ALA A 378 -20.69 -1.92 -7.87
CA ALA A 378 -21.09 -2.21 -9.25
C ALA A 378 -22.60 -1.97 -9.48
N GLU A 379 -23.46 -2.38 -8.55
CA GLU A 379 -24.89 -2.12 -8.59
C GLU A 379 -25.24 -0.63 -8.53
N VAL A 380 -24.55 0.14 -7.67
CA VAL A 380 -24.76 1.58 -7.60
C VAL A 380 -24.30 2.27 -8.88
N LEU A 381 -23.15 1.89 -9.43
CA LEU A 381 -22.64 2.44 -10.70
C LEU A 381 -23.60 2.13 -11.86
N LYS A 382 -24.08 0.88 -11.97
CA LYS A 382 -25.11 0.50 -12.96
C LYS A 382 -26.33 1.41 -12.85
N ALA A 383 -26.87 1.58 -11.64
CA ALA A 383 -28.02 2.44 -11.43
C ALA A 383 -27.76 3.92 -11.78
N GLN A 384 -26.52 4.38 -11.58
CA GLN A 384 -26.10 5.76 -11.98
C GLN A 384 -26.00 5.89 -13.51
N PHE A 385 -25.40 4.93 -14.20
CA PHE A 385 -25.26 4.94 -15.66
C PHE A 385 -26.61 4.87 -16.35
N GLU A 386 -27.54 4.06 -15.84
CA GLU A 386 -28.89 3.91 -16.37
C GLU A 386 -29.85 5.08 -16.03
N LYS A 387 -29.37 6.14 -15.30
CA LYS A 387 -30.09 7.43 -15.25
C LYS A 387 -30.20 8.06 -16.63
N SER A 388 -29.23 7.84 -17.52
CA SER A 388 -29.38 8.08 -18.94
C SER A 388 -30.24 6.97 -19.57
N LYS A 389 -31.34 7.35 -20.23
CA LYS A 389 -32.19 6.40 -20.96
C LYS A 389 -31.48 5.81 -22.17
N ALA A 390 -30.38 6.41 -22.61
CA ALA A 390 -29.53 5.96 -23.70
C ALA A 390 -28.43 4.98 -23.26
N VAL A 391 -28.46 4.46 -22.03
CA VAL A 391 -27.48 3.50 -21.51
C VAL A 391 -28.16 2.25 -20.92
N ARG A 392 -27.60 1.08 -21.18
CA ARG A 392 -27.96 -0.21 -20.57
C ARG A 392 -26.72 -0.95 -20.15
N VAL A 393 -26.66 -1.38 -18.90
CA VAL A 393 -25.49 -2.04 -18.32
C VAL A 393 -25.81 -3.46 -17.87
N THR A 394 -25.00 -4.41 -18.27
CA THR A 394 -25.01 -5.78 -17.75
C THR A 394 -23.84 -5.98 -16.79
N LEU A 395 -24.13 -6.35 -15.54
CA LEU A 395 -23.08 -6.68 -14.58
C LEU A 395 -22.51 -8.07 -14.83
N LYS A 396 -21.19 -8.18 -14.79
CA LYS A 396 -20.43 -9.42 -14.90
C LYS A 396 -19.38 -9.49 -13.79
N SER A 397 -19.12 -10.68 -13.32
CA SER A 397 -18.08 -10.88 -12.30
C SER A 397 -17.23 -12.10 -12.60
N ALA A 398 -16.00 -12.08 -12.11
CA ALA A 398 -15.10 -13.22 -12.12
C ALA A 398 -14.19 -13.16 -10.88
N GLU A 399 -13.77 -14.33 -10.40
CA GLU A 399 -12.72 -14.42 -9.38
C GLU A 399 -11.40 -13.91 -9.93
N TRP A 400 -10.52 -13.41 -9.04
CA TRP A 400 -9.37 -12.59 -9.40
C TRP A 400 -8.48 -13.19 -10.50
N ALA A 401 -8.09 -14.45 -10.41
CA ALA A 401 -7.25 -15.10 -11.42
C ALA A 401 -7.91 -15.11 -12.82
N THR A 402 -9.21 -15.42 -12.88
CA THR A 402 -9.98 -15.37 -14.13
C THR A 402 -10.18 -13.93 -14.61
N TYR A 403 -10.33 -12.99 -13.67
CA TYR A 403 -10.48 -11.57 -13.96
C TYR A 403 -9.24 -11.02 -14.68
N ILE A 404 -8.04 -11.32 -14.18
CA ILE A 404 -6.77 -10.94 -14.82
C ILE A 404 -6.66 -11.57 -16.21
N ALA A 405 -6.94 -12.86 -16.35
CA ALA A 405 -6.89 -13.54 -17.66
C ALA A 405 -7.89 -12.95 -18.69
N ASN A 406 -9.07 -12.52 -18.25
CA ASN A 406 -10.06 -11.84 -19.11
C ASN A 406 -9.60 -10.44 -19.51
N MET A 407 -8.89 -9.74 -18.63
CA MET A 407 -8.28 -8.42 -18.87
C MET A 407 -7.23 -8.53 -19.99
N ASP A 408 -6.31 -9.49 -19.88
CA ASP A 408 -5.23 -9.73 -20.86
C ASP A 408 -5.75 -10.13 -22.25
N THR A 409 -6.93 -10.75 -22.31
CA THR A 409 -7.54 -11.22 -23.55
C THR A 409 -8.61 -10.29 -24.12
N LYS A 410 -8.75 -9.05 -23.58
CA LYS A 410 -9.72 -8.02 -24.00
C LYS A 410 -11.19 -8.47 -23.91
N GLN A 411 -11.50 -9.44 -23.04
CA GLN A 411 -12.88 -9.89 -22.86
C GLN A 411 -13.74 -8.92 -22.07
N MET A 412 -13.10 -7.99 -21.33
CA MET A 412 -13.79 -7.03 -20.50
C MET A 412 -13.75 -5.64 -21.15
N VAL A 413 -14.89 -5.17 -21.64
CA VAL A 413 -15.00 -3.86 -22.32
C VAL A 413 -14.96 -2.69 -21.35
N SER A 414 -15.51 -2.87 -20.13
CA SER A 414 -15.34 -1.95 -19.02
C SER A 414 -15.26 -2.73 -17.70
N PHE A 415 -14.41 -2.29 -16.78
CA PHE A 415 -14.12 -3.04 -15.56
C PHE A 415 -13.57 -2.18 -14.44
N LEU A 416 -13.78 -2.64 -13.20
CA LEU A 416 -13.36 -1.94 -11.99
C LEU A 416 -12.01 -2.47 -11.50
N LEU A 417 -11.06 -1.58 -11.26
CA LEU A 417 -9.78 -1.91 -10.64
C LEU A 417 -9.48 -0.99 -9.44
N GLY A 418 -8.53 -1.44 -8.63
CA GLY A 418 -7.89 -0.64 -7.59
C GLY A 418 -6.39 -0.52 -7.84
N TRP A 419 -5.78 0.50 -7.27
CA TRP A 419 -4.34 0.69 -7.31
C TRP A 419 -3.80 1.06 -5.95
N TYR A 420 -2.74 0.43 -5.59
CA TYR A 420 -1.89 0.76 -4.45
C TYR A 420 -0.53 1.20 -4.99
N PRO A 421 0.10 2.24 -4.43
CA PRO A 421 1.34 2.75 -5.01
C PRO A 421 2.54 1.85 -4.70
N ASP A 422 3.32 1.54 -5.71
CA ASP A 422 4.62 0.88 -5.55
C ASP A 422 5.67 1.87 -5.02
N TYR A 423 5.57 3.13 -5.46
CA TYR A 423 6.36 4.27 -5.01
C TYR A 423 5.52 5.55 -5.01
N MET A 424 5.89 6.49 -4.18
CA MET A 424 5.13 7.73 -3.95
C MET A 424 5.57 8.83 -4.91
N ASP A 425 5.14 8.67 -6.18
CA ASP A 425 5.28 9.70 -7.22
C ASP A 425 4.05 9.67 -8.14
N PRO A 426 3.62 10.82 -8.71
CA PRO A 426 2.50 10.87 -9.66
C PRO A 426 2.67 9.99 -10.89
N ASP A 427 3.89 9.69 -11.33
CA ASP A 427 4.17 8.76 -12.43
C ASP A 427 3.52 7.39 -12.19
N ASN A 428 3.56 6.88 -10.95
CA ASN A 428 2.92 5.61 -10.57
C ASN A 428 1.39 5.59 -10.73
N TYR A 429 0.78 6.76 -10.89
CA TYR A 429 -0.67 6.93 -11.08
C TYR A 429 -1.05 7.44 -12.48
N THR A 430 -0.09 7.52 -13.38
CA THR A 430 -0.33 8.07 -14.71
C THR A 430 0.25 7.18 -15.81
N ALA A 431 1.54 6.98 -15.89
CA ALA A 431 2.17 6.21 -16.96
C ALA A 431 1.70 4.76 -17.03
N ALA A 432 1.46 4.12 -15.86
CA ALA A 432 0.93 2.76 -15.79
C ALA A 432 -0.47 2.61 -16.44
N PHE A 433 -1.28 3.67 -16.47
CA PHE A 433 -2.68 3.62 -16.93
C PHE A 433 -2.89 4.15 -18.34
N ALA A 434 -2.09 5.10 -18.79
CA ALA A 434 -2.28 5.78 -20.06
C ALA A 434 -1.03 5.80 -20.97
N GLY A 435 0.14 5.39 -20.49
CA GLY A 435 1.28 5.08 -21.34
C GLY A 435 1.00 3.82 -22.19
N THR A 436 1.44 3.80 -23.43
CA THR A 436 1.14 2.70 -24.37
C THR A 436 1.52 1.32 -23.81
N ALA A 437 2.67 1.18 -23.15
CA ALA A 437 3.09 -0.09 -22.54
C ALA A 437 2.30 -0.41 -21.27
N GLY A 438 2.16 0.55 -20.34
CA GLY A 438 1.49 0.36 -19.07
C GLY A 438 0.00 0.05 -19.23
N SER A 439 -0.71 0.81 -20.06
CA SER A 439 -2.14 0.61 -20.33
C SER A 439 -2.46 -0.77 -20.91
N LYS A 440 -1.54 -1.34 -21.70
CA LYS A 440 -1.66 -2.71 -22.20
C LYS A 440 -1.61 -3.73 -21.06
N GLY A 441 -0.67 -3.57 -20.12
CA GLY A 441 -0.55 -4.46 -18.96
C GLY A 441 -1.76 -4.42 -18.03
N LEU A 442 -2.55 -3.34 -18.06
CA LEU A 442 -3.78 -3.19 -17.29
C LEU A 442 -5.07 -3.45 -18.11
N GLY A 443 -4.97 -4.02 -19.32
CA GLY A 443 -6.14 -4.33 -20.16
C GLY A 443 -6.88 -3.12 -20.74
N ILE A 444 -6.33 -1.92 -20.61
CA ILE A 444 -6.92 -0.65 -21.08
C ILE A 444 -6.63 -0.44 -22.58
N TYR A 445 -5.44 -0.84 -23.02
CA TYR A 445 -4.98 -0.74 -24.42
C TYR A 445 -5.10 0.66 -25.02
N PHE A 446 -4.93 1.70 -24.20
CA PHE A 446 -4.81 3.07 -24.66
C PHE A 446 -3.43 3.32 -25.24
N SER A 447 -3.34 4.01 -26.37
CA SER A 447 -2.08 4.34 -27.02
C SER A 447 -2.20 5.68 -27.75
N ASP A 448 -1.35 6.61 -27.36
CA ASP A 448 -1.26 7.94 -27.99
C ASP A 448 0.18 8.43 -27.91
N PRO A 449 0.82 8.78 -29.08
CA PRO A 449 2.22 9.23 -29.12
C PRO A 449 2.48 10.55 -28.38
N GLU A 450 1.48 11.46 -28.28
CA GLU A 450 1.60 12.72 -27.54
C GLU A 450 1.68 12.45 -26.04
N TRP A 451 0.83 11.54 -25.54
CA TRP A 451 0.88 11.09 -24.13
C TRP A 451 2.20 10.42 -23.81
N ASP A 452 2.66 9.50 -24.65
CA ASP A 452 3.96 8.83 -24.46
C ASP A 452 5.12 9.84 -24.45
N ALA A 453 5.04 10.91 -25.23
CA ALA A 453 6.03 11.99 -25.22
C ALA A 453 5.99 12.78 -23.89
N LEU A 454 4.80 13.05 -23.35
CA LEU A 454 4.64 13.72 -22.06
C LEU A 454 5.14 12.83 -20.91
N PHE A 455 4.86 11.53 -20.93
CA PHE A 455 5.41 10.58 -19.93
C PHE A 455 6.94 10.55 -19.98
N ARG A 456 7.55 10.42 -21.15
CA ARG A 456 9.02 10.48 -21.25
C ARG A 456 9.58 11.81 -20.73
N LYS A 457 8.88 12.91 -20.95
CA LYS A 457 9.30 14.24 -20.48
C LYS A 457 9.28 14.35 -18.96
N GLU A 458 8.16 13.96 -18.30
CA GLU A 458 8.06 14.03 -16.84
C GLU A 458 9.00 13.03 -16.17
N GLN A 459 9.15 11.82 -16.73
CA GLN A 459 10.05 10.78 -16.22
C GLN A 459 11.51 11.23 -16.25
N GLY A 460 11.93 11.88 -17.35
CA GLY A 460 13.31 12.34 -17.51
C GLY A 460 13.64 13.65 -16.79
N SER A 461 12.64 14.40 -16.32
CA SER A 461 12.86 15.73 -15.74
C SER A 461 13.15 15.68 -14.24
N THR A 462 14.20 16.36 -13.80
CA THR A 462 14.48 16.64 -12.39
C THR A 462 13.99 18.04 -11.96
N ASP A 463 13.42 18.85 -12.89
CA ASP A 463 12.83 20.15 -12.59
C ASP A 463 11.39 20.00 -12.11
N PRO A 464 11.08 20.32 -10.83
CA PRO A 464 9.73 20.20 -10.29
C PRO A 464 8.69 21.05 -11.03
N LYS A 465 9.06 22.21 -11.58
CA LYS A 465 8.14 23.09 -12.32
C LYS A 465 7.78 22.50 -13.69
N GLU A 466 8.76 21.90 -14.36
CA GLU A 466 8.51 21.21 -15.62
C GLU A 466 7.61 20.02 -15.41
N ARG A 467 7.88 19.18 -14.38
CA ARG A 467 7.02 18.05 -14.02
C ARG A 467 5.61 18.49 -13.63
N GLU A 468 5.48 19.56 -12.83
CA GLU A 468 4.17 20.11 -12.45
C GLU A 468 3.34 20.50 -13.69
N GLN A 469 3.96 21.15 -14.67
CA GLN A 469 3.25 21.55 -15.89
C GLN A 469 2.81 20.31 -16.69
N VAL A 470 3.70 19.33 -16.86
CA VAL A 470 3.38 18.10 -17.59
C VAL A 470 2.22 17.35 -16.92
N PHE A 471 2.25 17.18 -15.59
CA PHE A 471 1.15 16.51 -14.89
C PHE A 471 -0.17 17.28 -14.93
N LYS A 472 -0.16 18.62 -14.97
CA LYS A 472 -1.37 19.42 -15.22
C LYS A 472 -1.93 19.16 -16.61
N ASP A 473 -1.08 19.16 -17.63
CA ASP A 473 -1.48 18.90 -19.02
C ASP A 473 -2.04 17.48 -19.18
N LEU A 474 -1.38 16.46 -18.62
CA LEU A 474 -1.85 15.07 -18.60
C LEU A 474 -3.22 14.93 -17.94
N GLN A 475 -3.46 15.56 -16.78
CA GLN A 475 -4.75 15.48 -16.11
C GLN A 475 -5.88 16.15 -16.90
N MET A 476 -5.59 17.24 -17.60
CA MET A 476 -6.56 17.87 -18.51
C MET A 476 -6.83 17.03 -19.76
N MET A 477 -5.81 16.43 -20.35
CA MET A 477 -5.97 15.48 -21.47
C MET A 477 -6.76 14.25 -21.02
N TRP A 478 -6.57 13.79 -19.77
CA TRP A 478 -7.31 12.65 -19.20
C TRP A 478 -8.82 12.86 -19.19
N THR A 479 -9.30 14.09 -18.97
CA THR A 479 -10.73 14.42 -19.01
C THR A 479 -11.31 14.41 -20.42
N LYS A 480 -10.46 14.49 -21.45
CA LYS A 480 -10.85 14.45 -22.85
C LYS A 480 -10.87 13.03 -23.41
N GLU A 481 -9.87 12.22 -23.04
CA GLU A 481 -9.70 10.86 -23.56
C GLU A 481 -10.28 9.77 -22.65
N VAL A 482 -10.25 9.97 -21.33
CA VAL A 482 -10.81 9.08 -20.30
C VAL A 482 -10.43 7.60 -20.51
N PRO A 483 -9.14 7.24 -20.59
CA PRO A 483 -8.78 5.81 -20.61
C PRO A 483 -9.20 5.09 -19.32
N THR A 484 -9.20 5.82 -18.21
CA THR A 484 -9.77 5.42 -16.93
C THR A 484 -10.54 6.58 -16.28
N ALA A 485 -11.54 6.27 -15.46
CA ALA A 485 -12.29 7.25 -14.69
C ALA A 485 -12.08 7.04 -13.18
N PRO A 486 -11.46 7.98 -12.44
CA PRO A 486 -11.28 7.89 -10.99
C PRO A 486 -12.62 7.93 -10.28
N ILE A 487 -12.81 7.12 -9.24
CA ILE A 487 -14.05 7.04 -8.47
C ILE A 487 -13.83 7.58 -7.06
N PHE A 488 -12.96 6.94 -6.28
CA PHE A 488 -12.65 7.39 -4.94
C PHE A 488 -11.20 7.07 -4.55
N GLN A 489 -10.73 7.77 -3.54
CA GLN A 489 -9.53 7.50 -2.79
C GLN A 489 -9.91 6.94 -1.42
N GLY A 490 -9.18 5.94 -0.97
CA GLY A 490 -9.42 5.33 0.32
C GLY A 490 -8.99 6.18 1.50
N LYS A 491 -9.51 5.81 2.66
CA LYS A 491 -9.02 6.23 3.96
C LYS A 491 -8.62 5.01 4.77
N LEU A 492 -7.66 5.15 5.65
CA LEU A 492 -7.30 4.13 6.61
C LEU A 492 -7.85 4.50 7.98
N PHE A 493 -8.44 3.51 8.64
CA PHE A 493 -8.95 3.62 9.99
C PHE A 493 -8.15 2.69 10.89
N ILE A 494 -7.53 3.25 11.94
CA ILE A 494 -6.77 2.49 12.92
C ILE A 494 -7.49 2.65 14.27
N PHE A 495 -7.74 1.53 14.92
CA PHE A 495 -8.36 1.49 16.25
C PHE A 495 -7.37 0.90 17.23
N THR A 496 -7.21 1.56 18.39
CA THR A 496 -6.31 1.08 19.43
C THR A 496 -6.98 1.12 20.79
N GLN A 497 -6.46 0.31 21.73
CA GLN A 497 -6.74 0.49 23.14
C GLN A 497 -6.31 1.91 23.58
N LYS A 498 -6.94 2.44 24.66
CA LYS A 498 -6.72 3.84 25.10
C LYS A 498 -5.28 4.16 25.47
N ASN A 499 -4.57 3.19 26.00
CA ASN A 499 -3.17 3.34 26.41
C ASN A 499 -2.15 3.27 25.26
N VAL A 500 -2.58 3.01 24.02
CA VAL A 500 -1.69 2.98 22.86
C VAL A 500 -1.63 4.35 22.20
N THR A 501 -0.43 4.86 21.99
CA THR A 501 -0.13 6.16 21.38
C THR A 501 0.95 6.04 20.32
N GLY A 502 1.33 7.16 19.70
CA GLY A 502 2.42 7.20 18.72
C GLY A 502 2.06 6.60 17.34
N VAL A 503 0.78 6.33 17.08
CA VAL A 503 0.32 5.85 15.76
C VAL A 503 0.68 6.87 14.68
N LYS A 504 1.53 6.47 13.74
CA LYS A 504 1.91 7.26 12.57
C LYS A 504 1.81 6.42 11.32
N VAL A 505 0.79 6.73 10.54
CA VAL A 505 0.55 6.19 9.21
C VAL A 505 0.31 7.38 8.29
N GLY A 506 0.96 7.41 7.14
CA GLY A 506 0.78 8.46 6.13
C GLY A 506 0.26 7.89 4.82
N THR A 507 0.28 8.71 3.79
CA THR A 507 -0.13 8.33 2.43
C THR A 507 0.60 7.10 1.87
N PRO A 508 1.86 6.78 2.22
CA PRO A 508 2.47 5.50 1.86
C PRO A 508 1.85 4.27 2.54
N MET A 509 0.86 4.47 3.43
CA MET A 509 0.10 3.42 4.14
C MET A 509 0.97 2.47 4.98
N VAL A 510 2.07 2.98 5.52
CA VAL A 510 2.99 2.24 6.39
C VAL A 510 2.75 2.61 7.84
N LEU A 511 2.40 1.65 8.67
CA LEU A 511 2.40 1.79 10.11
C LEU A 511 3.86 1.63 10.62
N HIS A 512 4.37 2.67 11.25
CA HIS A 512 5.73 2.69 11.80
C HIS A 512 5.70 2.17 13.24
N TYR A 513 6.06 0.91 13.46
CA TYR A 513 5.99 0.26 14.77
C TYR A 513 6.90 0.93 15.81
N ASN A 514 8.05 1.44 15.38
CA ASN A 514 9.01 2.11 16.26
C ASN A 514 8.54 3.48 16.80
N THR A 515 7.39 3.99 16.30
CA THR A 515 6.79 5.21 16.84
C THR A 515 5.71 4.93 17.89
N LEU A 516 5.26 3.68 17.97
CA LEU A 516 4.24 3.25 18.93
C LEU A 516 4.78 3.33 20.36
N ASP A 517 3.88 3.64 21.30
CA ASP A 517 4.17 3.78 22.71
C ASP A 517 2.94 3.42 23.56
N PHE A 518 3.17 3.06 24.81
CA PHE A 518 2.13 2.99 25.81
C PHE A 518 2.14 4.23 26.69
N THR A 519 0.95 4.77 26.99
CA THR A 519 0.80 5.73 28.11
C THR A 519 0.61 4.98 29.41
N ASP A 520 1.14 5.52 30.47
CA ASP A 520 0.94 5.06 31.85
C ASP A 520 -0.55 5.08 32.24
#